data_009d574c3ba12e6d7335c46bc18e2230
#
_entry.id   009d574c3ba12e6d7335c46bc18e2230
#
_cell.length_a   1.000
_cell.length_b   1.000
_cell.length_c   1.000
_cell.angle_alpha   90.00
_cell.angle_beta   90.00
_cell.angle_gamma   90.00
#
_symmetry.space_group_name_H-M   'P 1'
#
loop_
_entity.id
_entity.type
_entity.pdbx_description
1 polymer ?
#
loop_
_entity_poly.entity_id
_entity_poly.type
_entity_poly.pdbx_seq_one_letter_code
_entity_poly.pdbx_strand_id
1 'polypeptide(L)'
;VIYQGYKDGIDGVLADLGVSSHQFDTAERGFSFRYEAPLDMRMNQEAERTAADIINSYEQEELEKILRLYGEVDNSRRLAQMICKARELSPIETTGQLGKAIESALPKFAEHKFLAKVYQALRIEVNQEMRSLEKFLSGAAASLKPGGKLVVITYHSLEDRMVKNFIKAGNIEGKVEKDFFGNSKAPLKAVNRKPILPQESEIAANTRARSAKLRIAEKEEE
;
A
#
# COMPACT_ATOMS: atom_id res chain seq x y z
N VAL A 1 -12.62 -20.21 -0.49
CA VAL A 1 -13.13 -20.82 0.75
C VAL A 1 -14.18 -21.87 0.42
N ILE A 2 -15.28 -21.49 -0.25
CA ILE A 2 -16.34 -22.45 -0.67
C ILE A 2 -15.76 -23.55 -1.58
N TYR A 3 -14.90 -23.20 -2.51
CA TYR A 3 -14.25 -24.13 -3.43
C TYR A 3 -13.40 -25.21 -2.71
N GLN A 4 -12.89 -24.90 -1.52
CA GLN A 4 -12.14 -25.85 -0.69
C GLN A 4 -12.99 -26.54 0.37
N GLY A 5 -14.31 -26.44 0.30
CA GLY A 5 -15.24 -27.16 1.18
C GLY A 5 -15.59 -26.44 2.50
N TYR A 6 -15.11 -25.22 2.73
CA TYR A 6 -15.47 -24.42 3.93
C TYR A 6 -16.80 -23.69 3.70
N LYS A 7 -17.91 -24.44 3.63
CA LYS A 7 -19.24 -23.91 3.32
C LYS A 7 -19.74 -22.90 4.37
N ASP A 8 -19.38 -23.12 5.63
CA ASP A 8 -19.80 -22.25 6.76
C ASP A 8 -18.85 -21.09 7.02
N GLY A 9 -17.83 -20.91 6.15
CA GLY A 9 -16.81 -19.89 6.31
C GLY A 9 -15.60 -20.35 7.14
N ILE A 10 -14.75 -19.41 7.53
CA ILE A 10 -13.50 -19.65 8.28
C ILE A 10 -13.45 -18.84 9.57
N ASP A 11 -12.66 -19.33 10.55
CA ASP A 11 -12.59 -18.72 11.90
C ASP A 11 -11.69 -17.47 11.93
N GLY A 12 -10.74 -17.35 10.99
CA GLY A 12 -9.84 -16.21 10.99
C GLY A 12 -9.10 -16.00 9.66
N VAL A 13 -8.75 -14.74 9.44
CA VAL A 13 -7.91 -14.28 8.33
C VAL A 13 -6.82 -13.40 8.89
N LEU A 14 -5.56 -13.72 8.58
CA LEU A 14 -4.40 -12.87 8.86
C LEU A 14 -3.81 -12.38 7.55
N ALA A 15 -3.57 -11.08 7.45
CA ALA A 15 -2.85 -10.47 6.34
C ALA A 15 -1.69 -9.62 6.85
N ASP A 16 -0.51 -9.88 6.32
CA ASP A 16 0.68 -9.05 6.47
C ASP A 16 0.93 -8.37 5.11
N LEU A 17 0.67 -7.05 5.04
CA LEU A 17 0.62 -6.33 3.77
C LEU A 17 2.00 -5.83 3.33
N GLY A 18 2.07 -5.43 2.06
CA GLY A 18 3.25 -4.83 1.45
C GLY A 18 4.27 -5.83 0.92
N VAL A 19 5.50 -5.37 0.75
CA VAL A 19 6.61 -6.14 0.17
C VAL A 19 7.37 -6.90 1.24
N SER A 20 7.86 -8.10 0.87
CA SER A 20 8.72 -8.89 1.75
C SER A 20 10.11 -8.28 1.89
N SER A 21 10.81 -8.61 2.98
CA SER A 21 12.21 -8.22 3.16
C SER A 21 13.09 -8.72 2.01
N HIS A 22 12.83 -9.91 1.49
CA HIS A 22 13.55 -10.46 0.33
C HIS A 22 13.41 -9.56 -0.91
N GLN A 23 12.21 -9.05 -1.20
CA GLN A 23 12.01 -8.15 -2.34
C GLN A 23 12.78 -6.83 -2.18
N PHE A 24 12.87 -6.29 -0.96
CA PHE A 24 13.68 -5.09 -0.69
C PHE A 24 15.19 -5.33 -0.77
N ASP A 25 15.65 -6.50 -0.36
CA ASP A 25 17.08 -6.82 -0.27
C ASP A 25 17.66 -7.30 -1.62
N THR A 26 16.79 -7.71 -2.56
CA THR A 26 17.18 -8.11 -3.91
C THR A 26 17.23 -6.85 -4.79
N ALA A 27 18.44 -6.37 -5.06
CA ALA A 27 18.66 -5.10 -5.78
C ALA A 27 17.94 -5.05 -7.14
N GLU A 28 18.02 -6.13 -7.92
CA GLU A 28 17.47 -6.26 -9.28
C GLU A 28 15.94 -6.11 -9.33
N ARG A 29 15.27 -6.21 -8.17
CA ARG A 29 13.81 -6.03 -8.06
C ARG A 29 13.39 -4.56 -8.07
N GLY A 30 14.33 -3.60 -7.90
CA GLY A 30 14.09 -2.16 -8.00
C GLY A 30 13.23 -1.54 -6.89
N PHE A 31 12.93 -2.26 -5.80
CA PHE A 31 12.14 -1.72 -4.68
C PHE A 31 12.88 -0.70 -3.81
N SER A 32 14.20 -0.65 -3.92
CA SER A 32 15.06 0.21 -3.10
C SER A 32 15.86 1.19 -3.94
N PHE A 33 15.86 2.45 -3.53
CA PHE A 33 16.72 3.50 -4.12
C PHE A 33 18.17 3.48 -3.60
N ARG A 34 18.54 2.48 -2.77
CA ARG A 34 19.89 2.35 -2.23
C ARG A 34 20.87 1.73 -3.23
N TYR A 35 20.37 1.07 -4.23
CA TYR A 35 21.15 0.34 -5.24
C TYR A 35 20.82 0.91 -6.61
N GLU A 36 21.83 0.95 -7.47
CA GLU A 36 21.60 1.16 -8.91
C GLU A 36 21.02 -0.14 -9.48
N ALA A 37 19.78 -0.08 -9.92
CA ALA A 37 19.04 -1.26 -10.35
C ALA A 37 17.94 -0.89 -11.36
N PRO A 38 17.44 -1.85 -12.16
CA PRO A 38 16.25 -1.63 -12.99
C PRO A 38 15.06 -1.15 -12.16
N LEU A 39 14.25 -0.23 -12.69
CA LEU A 39 12.99 0.22 -12.10
C LEU A 39 11.87 -0.79 -12.40
N ASP A 40 11.96 -1.98 -11.78
CA ASP A 40 10.96 -3.05 -11.94
C ASP A 40 9.77 -2.86 -10.99
N MET A 41 9.95 -3.06 -9.69
CA MET A 41 8.99 -2.97 -8.59
C MET A 41 7.77 -3.91 -8.70
N ARG A 42 7.75 -4.89 -9.59
CA ARG A 42 6.66 -5.88 -9.67
C ARG A 42 6.77 -6.89 -8.53
N MET A 43 5.72 -7.07 -7.75
CA MET A 43 5.63 -8.16 -6.78
C MET A 43 5.50 -9.51 -7.51
N ASN A 44 4.61 -9.59 -8.50
CA ASN A 44 4.52 -10.69 -9.45
C ASN A 44 5.38 -10.37 -10.69
N GLN A 45 6.46 -11.11 -10.89
CA GLN A 45 7.37 -10.91 -12.03
C GLN A 45 6.75 -11.22 -13.40
N GLU A 46 5.65 -11.95 -13.44
CA GLU A 46 4.88 -12.23 -14.66
C GLU A 46 3.94 -11.07 -15.05
N ALA A 47 3.77 -10.07 -14.17
CA ALA A 47 2.98 -8.90 -14.51
C ALA A 47 3.65 -8.11 -15.66
N GLU A 48 2.83 -7.54 -16.53
CA GLU A 48 3.31 -6.89 -17.76
C GLU A 48 4.03 -5.57 -17.50
N ARG A 49 3.59 -4.79 -16.49
CA ARG A 49 3.99 -3.40 -16.30
C ARG A 49 4.97 -3.23 -15.14
N THR A 50 6.11 -2.64 -15.44
CA THR A 50 7.15 -2.25 -14.47
C THR A 50 6.99 -0.79 -14.02
N ALA A 51 7.78 -0.37 -13.03
CA ALA A 51 7.86 1.04 -12.65
C ALA A 51 8.49 1.90 -13.76
N ALA A 52 9.42 1.36 -14.54
CA ALA A 52 9.97 2.04 -15.70
C ALA A 52 8.89 2.31 -16.75
N ASP A 53 8.00 1.35 -17.01
CA ASP A 53 6.90 1.54 -17.96
C ASP A 53 5.96 2.67 -17.50
N ILE A 54 5.62 2.73 -16.21
CA ILE A 54 4.80 3.82 -15.66
C ILE A 54 5.50 5.17 -15.86
N ILE A 55 6.76 5.27 -15.47
CA ILE A 55 7.55 6.51 -15.59
C ILE A 55 7.64 7.00 -17.03
N ASN A 56 7.82 6.08 -17.98
CA ASN A 56 8.05 6.44 -19.37
C ASN A 56 6.77 6.58 -20.19
N SER A 57 5.64 5.99 -19.79
CA SER A 57 4.39 5.98 -20.57
C SER A 57 3.28 6.85 -20.04
N TYR A 58 3.19 7.07 -18.71
CA TYR A 58 2.11 7.85 -18.13
C TYR A 58 2.16 9.33 -18.52
N GLU A 59 1.00 9.93 -18.74
CA GLU A 59 0.90 11.37 -18.93
C GLU A 59 1.26 12.12 -17.63
N GLN A 60 1.63 13.39 -17.74
CA GLN A 60 2.06 14.19 -16.58
C GLN A 60 1.01 14.22 -15.48
N GLU A 61 -0.26 14.35 -15.83
CA GLU A 61 -1.40 14.38 -14.90
C GLU A 61 -1.57 13.04 -14.17
N GLU A 62 -1.29 11.92 -14.84
CA GLU A 62 -1.35 10.58 -14.23
C GLU A 62 -0.20 10.40 -13.24
N LEU A 63 1.02 10.79 -13.61
CA LEU A 63 2.18 10.79 -12.70
C LEU A 63 1.93 11.70 -11.49
N GLU A 64 1.44 12.92 -11.70
CA GLU A 64 1.07 13.83 -10.61
C GLU A 64 0.06 13.18 -9.67
N LYS A 65 -0.97 12.53 -10.22
CA LYS A 65 -2.03 11.86 -9.46
C LYS A 65 -1.48 10.77 -8.56
N ILE A 66 -0.68 9.83 -9.09
CA ILE A 66 -0.12 8.74 -8.28
C ILE A 66 0.87 9.25 -7.23
N LEU A 67 1.74 10.20 -7.57
CA LEU A 67 2.67 10.82 -6.63
C LEU A 67 1.93 11.52 -5.47
N ARG A 68 0.84 12.20 -5.77
CA ARG A 68 0.02 12.89 -4.77
C ARG A 68 -0.78 11.90 -3.92
N LEU A 69 -1.50 10.96 -4.55
CA LEU A 69 -2.44 10.06 -3.86
C LEU A 69 -1.72 8.93 -3.11
N TYR A 70 -0.69 8.33 -3.72
CA TYR A 70 -0.01 7.17 -3.18
C TYR A 70 1.31 7.50 -2.50
N GLY A 71 1.98 8.56 -2.94
CA GLY A 71 3.21 9.04 -2.29
C GLY A 71 2.97 10.07 -1.21
N GLU A 72 1.79 10.71 -1.17
CA GLU A 72 1.55 11.87 -0.31
C GLU A 72 2.64 12.94 -0.50
N VAL A 73 3.00 13.21 -1.77
CA VAL A 73 4.05 14.16 -2.17
C VAL A 73 3.42 15.52 -2.43
N ASP A 74 3.77 16.54 -1.65
CA ASP A 74 3.16 17.88 -1.73
C ASP A 74 3.45 18.58 -3.06
N ASN A 75 4.67 18.44 -3.60
CA ASN A 75 5.10 19.03 -4.88
C ASN A 75 4.97 18.07 -6.07
N SER A 76 3.97 17.18 -6.05
CA SER A 76 3.74 16.13 -7.05
C SER A 76 3.70 16.63 -8.49
N ARG A 77 3.06 17.79 -8.74
CA ARG A 77 2.99 18.40 -10.08
C ARG A 77 4.37 18.75 -10.63
N ARG A 78 5.20 19.41 -9.81
CA ARG A 78 6.57 19.76 -10.20
C ARG A 78 7.39 18.50 -10.47
N LEU A 79 7.23 17.49 -9.63
CA LEU A 79 7.95 16.22 -9.74
C LEU A 79 7.57 15.49 -11.04
N ALA A 80 6.27 15.39 -11.35
CA ALA A 80 5.79 14.81 -12.61
C ALA A 80 6.33 15.54 -13.82
N GLN A 81 6.34 16.88 -13.78
CA GLN A 81 6.90 17.70 -14.87
C GLN A 81 8.41 17.44 -15.07
N MET A 82 9.18 17.27 -13.97
CA MET A 82 10.61 16.97 -14.07
C MET A 82 10.86 15.60 -14.67
N ILE A 83 10.08 14.60 -14.25
CA ILE A 83 10.15 13.24 -14.83
C ILE A 83 9.84 13.28 -16.32
N CYS A 84 8.76 13.94 -16.73
CA CYS A 84 8.38 14.06 -18.14
C CYS A 84 9.50 14.71 -18.98
N LYS A 85 10.06 15.83 -18.51
CA LYS A 85 11.19 16.48 -19.20
C LYS A 85 12.44 15.59 -19.28
N ALA A 86 12.74 14.84 -18.24
CA ALA A 86 13.91 13.96 -18.24
C ALA A 86 13.75 12.81 -19.23
N ARG A 87 12.58 12.17 -19.29
CA ARG A 87 12.32 11.05 -20.22
C ARG A 87 12.27 11.45 -21.69
N GLU A 88 11.96 12.73 -21.99
CA GLU A 88 12.04 13.27 -23.37
C GLU A 88 13.48 13.25 -23.91
N LEU A 89 14.48 13.36 -23.02
CA LEU A 89 15.89 13.31 -23.40
C LEU A 89 16.42 11.88 -23.49
N SER A 90 16.01 11.02 -22.56
CA SER A 90 16.38 9.61 -22.52
C SER A 90 15.41 8.85 -21.61
N PRO A 91 14.97 7.63 -21.97
CA PRO A 91 14.14 6.80 -21.09
C PRO A 91 14.76 6.64 -19.70
N ILE A 92 13.90 6.62 -18.68
CA ILE A 92 14.31 6.42 -17.30
C ILE A 92 14.07 4.95 -16.96
N GLU A 93 15.14 4.16 -16.92
CA GLU A 93 15.08 2.71 -16.77
C GLU A 93 15.60 2.22 -15.42
N THR A 94 16.38 3.08 -14.72
CA THR A 94 17.03 2.69 -13.47
C THR A 94 16.70 3.62 -12.32
N THR A 95 16.92 3.11 -11.11
CA THR A 95 16.77 3.84 -9.85
C THR A 95 17.61 5.09 -9.80
N GLY A 96 18.86 5.04 -10.29
CA GLY A 96 19.77 6.18 -10.32
C GLY A 96 19.33 7.23 -11.35
N GLN A 97 18.84 6.82 -12.52
CA GLN A 97 18.29 7.74 -13.51
C GLN A 97 17.07 8.49 -12.97
N LEU A 98 16.16 7.79 -12.28
CA LEU A 98 15.03 8.43 -11.60
C LEU A 98 15.51 9.42 -10.53
N GLY A 99 16.44 9.00 -9.67
CA GLY A 99 17.02 9.86 -8.62
C GLY A 99 17.60 11.14 -9.22
N LYS A 100 18.39 11.03 -10.30
CA LYS A 100 18.96 12.17 -11.04
C LYS A 100 17.89 13.06 -11.66
N ALA A 101 16.85 12.49 -12.26
CA ALA A 101 15.75 13.25 -12.88
C ALA A 101 15.03 14.17 -11.89
N ILE A 102 14.93 13.76 -10.60
CA ILE A 102 14.21 14.51 -9.57
C ILE A 102 15.12 15.17 -8.52
N GLU A 103 16.44 15.12 -8.70
CA GLU A 103 17.43 15.59 -7.74
C GLU A 103 17.16 17.01 -7.23
N SER A 104 16.85 17.94 -8.12
CA SER A 104 16.61 19.35 -7.78
C SER A 104 15.28 19.59 -7.02
N ALA A 105 14.42 18.58 -6.89
CA ALA A 105 13.21 18.62 -6.11
C ALA A 105 13.37 18.01 -4.71
N LEU A 106 14.50 17.32 -4.45
CA LEU A 106 14.75 16.69 -3.16
C LEU A 106 14.91 17.74 -2.05
N PRO A 107 14.19 17.60 -0.94
CA PRO A 107 14.32 18.51 0.19
C PRO A 107 15.64 18.24 0.91
N LYS A 108 16.43 19.30 1.15
CA LYS A 108 17.64 19.21 1.98
C LYS A 108 17.30 18.58 3.34
N PHE A 109 18.12 17.64 3.80
CA PHE A 109 17.98 16.91 5.07
C PHE A 109 16.81 15.92 5.17
N ALA A 110 15.99 15.72 4.11
CA ALA A 110 14.88 14.76 4.10
C ALA A 110 14.80 13.94 2.81
N GLU A 111 15.90 13.83 2.07
CA GLU A 111 16.01 13.17 0.76
C GLU A 111 15.50 11.73 0.81
N HIS A 112 16.00 10.93 1.76
CA HIS A 112 15.59 9.53 1.91
C HIS A 112 14.07 9.37 2.19
N LYS A 113 13.52 10.24 3.02
CA LYS A 113 12.08 10.22 3.33
C LYS A 113 11.26 10.59 2.10
N PHE A 114 11.74 11.54 1.32
CA PHE A 114 11.08 11.97 0.09
C PHE A 114 11.13 10.88 -0.98
N LEU A 115 12.30 10.30 -1.22
CA LEU A 115 12.47 9.17 -2.14
C LEU A 115 11.59 7.99 -1.76
N ALA A 116 11.53 7.66 -0.47
CA ALA A 116 10.64 6.59 0.01
C ALA A 116 9.17 6.82 -0.39
N LYS A 117 8.69 8.07 -0.37
CA LYS A 117 7.34 8.43 -0.81
C LYS A 117 7.17 8.25 -2.33
N VAL A 118 8.15 8.64 -3.12
CA VAL A 118 8.14 8.48 -4.58
C VAL A 118 8.11 7.00 -4.95
N TYR A 119 8.98 6.20 -4.33
CA TYR A 119 9.05 4.75 -4.53
C TYR A 119 7.78 4.04 -4.06
N GLN A 120 7.20 4.48 -2.95
CA GLN A 120 5.90 3.98 -2.48
C GLN A 120 4.80 4.25 -3.53
N ALA A 121 4.77 5.44 -4.13
CA ALA A 121 3.77 5.77 -5.14
C ALA A 121 3.86 4.86 -6.38
N LEU A 122 5.07 4.67 -6.89
CA LEU A 122 5.32 3.79 -8.05
C LEU A 122 4.97 2.33 -7.72
N ARG A 123 5.42 1.83 -6.57
CA ARG A 123 5.16 0.47 -6.11
C ARG A 123 3.66 0.17 -6.00
N ILE A 124 2.91 1.07 -5.36
CA ILE A 124 1.46 0.93 -5.20
C ILE A 124 0.78 0.87 -6.57
N GLU A 125 1.19 1.71 -7.51
CA GLU A 125 0.62 1.75 -8.86
C GLU A 125 0.96 0.49 -9.65
N VAL A 126 2.24 0.09 -9.71
CA VAL A 126 2.70 -1.13 -10.39
C VAL A 126 1.90 -2.36 -9.95
N ASN A 127 1.73 -2.52 -8.64
CA ASN A 127 1.13 -3.71 -8.05
C ASN A 127 -0.38 -3.56 -7.79
N GLN A 128 -0.98 -2.42 -8.13
CA GLN A 128 -2.39 -2.10 -7.84
C GLN A 128 -2.77 -2.40 -6.38
N GLU A 129 -1.88 -2.06 -5.44
CA GLU A 129 -1.98 -2.48 -4.04
C GLU A 129 -3.30 -2.05 -3.39
N MET A 130 -3.74 -0.81 -3.63
CA MET A 130 -4.99 -0.29 -3.05
C MET A 130 -6.23 -1.04 -3.56
N ARG A 131 -6.28 -1.36 -4.85
CA ARG A 131 -7.38 -2.13 -5.44
C ARG A 131 -7.39 -3.58 -4.95
N SER A 132 -6.20 -4.16 -4.80
CA SER A 132 -6.05 -5.52 -4.28
C SER A 132 -6.47 -5.60 -2.82
N LEU A 133 -6.10 -4.59 -2.00
CA LEU A 133 -6.50 -4.49 -0.60
C LEU A 133 -8.01 -4.34 -0.43
N GLU A 134 -8.67 -3.52 -1.26
CA GLU A 134 -10.13 -3.38 -1.24
C GLU A 134 -10.85 -4.70 -1.51
N LYS A 135 -10.42 -5.42 -2.56
CA LYS A 135 -10.97 -6.74 -2.90
C LYS A 135 -10.70 -7.76 -1.79
N PHE A 136 -9.49 -7.72 -1.22
CA PHE A 136 -9.12 -8.60 -0.11
C PHE A 136 -10.01 -8.36 1.11
N LEU A 137 -10.21 -7.11 1.54
CA LEU A 137 -11.03 -6.78 2.71
C LEU A 137 -12.49 -7.24 2.52
N SER A 138 -13.06 -7.00 1.34
CA SER A 138 -14.42 -7.44 1.00
C SER A 138 -14.52 -8.97 1.00
N GLY A 139 -13.56 -9.66 0.37
CA GLY A 139 -13.52 -11.11 0.32
C GLY A 139 -13.28 -11.74 1.69
N ALA A 140 -12.41 -11.18 2.52
CA ALA A 140 -12.15 -11.64 3.88
C ALA A 140 -13.41 -11.52 4.75
N ALA A 141 -14.08 -10.36 4.74
CA ALA A 141 -15.32 -10.15 5.49
C ALA A 141 -16.43 -11.13 5.08
N ALA A 142 -16.56 -11.40 3.76
CA ALA A 142 -17.53 -12.36 3.26
C ALA A 142 -17.20 -13.82 3.63
N SER A 143 -15.92 -14.14 3.80
CA SER A 143 -15.47 -15.52 4.07
C SER A 143 -15.46 -15.88 5.55
N LEU A 144 -15.46 -14.91 6.46
CA LEU A 144 -15.47 -15.15 7.89
C LEU A 144 -16.83 -15.65 8.37
N LYS A 145 -16.83 -16.59 9.34
CA LYS A 145 -17.99 -16.96 10.17
C LYS A 145 -18.37 -15.81 11.10
N PRO A 146 -19.62 -15.75 11.60
CA PRO A 146 -19.95 -14.95 12.77
C PRO A 146 -18.96 -15.21 13.92
N GLY A 147 -18.44 -14.15 14.56
CA GLY A 147 -17.40 -14.22 15.59
C GLY A 147 -15.97 -14.46 15.06
N GLY A 148 -15.80 -14.73 13.76
CA GLY A 148 -14.48 -14.89 13.12
C GLY A 148 -13.68 -13.60 13.11
N LYS A 149 -12.35 -13.71 13.11
CA LYS A 149 -11.43 -12.58 13.26
C LYS A 149 -10.70 -12.23 11.95
N LEU A 150 -10.69 -10.94 11.62
CA LEU A 150 -9.78 -10.37 10.64
C LEU A 150 -8.64 -9.65 11.35
N VAL A 151 -7.41 -10.04 11.04
CA VAL A 151 -6.18 -9.41 11.56
C VAL A 151 -5.37 -8.90 10.39
N VAL A 152 -5.05 -7.60 10.38
CA VAL A 152 -4.30 -6.97 9.29
C VAL A 152 -3.15 -6.16 9.84
N ILE A 153 -1.95 -6.40 9.31
CA ILE A 153 -0.75 -5.61 9.56
C ILE A 153 -0.52 -4.71 8.35
N THR A 154 -0.39 -3.41 8.58
CA THR A 154 -0.17 -2.38 7.56
C THR A 154 1.14 -1.64 7.85
N TYR A 155 1.79 -1.08 6.82
CA TYR A 155 3.10 -0.42 6.95
C TYR A 155 3.10 1.05 6.52
N HIS A 156 2.02 1.53 5.89
CA HIS A 156 1.88 2.95 5.55
C HIS A 156 0.47 3.49 5.78
N SER A 157 0.36 4.83 5.75
CA SER A 157 -0.87 5.57 6.10
C SER A 157 -2.08 5.19 5.24
N LEU A 158 -1.88 4.92 3.96
CA LEU A 158 -2.97 4.62 3.03
C LEU A 158 -3.60 3.26 3.33
N GLU A 159 -2.77 2.21 3.54
CA GLU A 159 -3.26 0.89 3.95
C GLU A 159 -4.03 0.99 5.28
N ASP A 160 -3.42 1.61 6.30
CA ASP A 160 -4.02 1.74 7.63
C ASP A 160 -5.36 2.48 7.58
N ARG A 161 -5.44 3.54 6.76
CA ARG A 161 -6.68 4.32 6.54
C ARG A 161 -7.76 3.47 5.89
N MET A 162 -7.42 2.72 4.85
CA MET A 162 -8.35 1.85 4.13
C MET A 162 -8.90 0.75 5.04
N VAL A 163 -8.02 0.03 5.75
CA VAL A 163 -8.41 -1.02 6.70
C VAL A 163 -9.30 -0.45 7.82
N LYS A 164 -8.90 0.69 8.42
CA LYS A 164 -9.70 1.36 9.45
C LYS A 164 -11.10 1.75 8.94
N ASN A 165 -11.16 2.34 7.75
CA ASN A 165 -12.42 2.77 7.14
C ASN A 165 -13.33 1.57 6.86
N PHE A 166 -12.77 0.50 6.29
CA PHE A 166 -13.52 -0.72 5.98
C PHE A 166 -14.07 -1.38 7.26
N ILE A 167 -13.26 -1.53 8.30
CA ILE A 167 -13.72 -2.06 9.60
C ILE A 167 -14.87 -1.21 10.16
N LYS A 168 -14.76 0.13 10.04
CA LYS A 168 -15.75 1.06 10.59
C LYS A 168 -17.07 1.09 9.81
N ALA A 169 -17.01 0.97 8.49
CA ALA A 169 -18.13 1.34 7.61
C ALA A 169 -18.49 0.27 6.57
N GLY A 170 -17.72 -0.81 6.42
CA GLY A 170 -17.91 -1.79 5.36
C GLY A 170 -17.47 -1.31 3.96
N ASN A 171 -16.88 -0.11 3.88
CA ASN A 171 -16.38 0.47 2.63
C ASN A 171 -15.08 1.26 2.87
N ILE A 172 -14.30 1.47 1.82
CA ILE A 172 -12.98 2.11 1.90
C ILE A 172 -13.05 3.62 2.13
N GLU A 173 -14.16 4.26 1.81
CA GLU A 173 -14.41 5.69 2.03
C GLU A 173 -14.66 6.02 3.50
N GLY A 174 -15.06 5.03 4.31
CA GLY A 174 -15.40 5.20 5.73
C GLY A 174 -16.75 5.89 5.94
N LYS A 175 -17.63 5.84 4.92
CA LYS A 175 -19.01 6.36 5.00
C LYS A 175 -19.91 5.32 5.64
N VAL A 176 -20.30 5.57 6.89
CA VAL A 176 -21.16 4.65 7.64
C VAL A 176 -22.57 4.70 7.09
N GLU A 177 -23.01 3.57 6.55
CA GLU A 177 -24.43 3.34 6.26
C GLU A 177 -25.12 2.81 7.50
N LYS A 178 -26.34 3.30 7.76
CA LYS A 178 -27.15 2.88 8.89
C LYS A 178 -28.44 2.23 8.42
N ASP A 179 -28.94 1.30 9.21
CA ASP A 179 -30.26 0.75 9.03
C ASP A 179 -31.34 1.74 9.52
N PHE A 180 -32.60 1.35 9.43
CA PHE A 180 -33.73 2.17 9.90
C PHE A 180 -33.67 2.44 11.42
N PHE A 181 -33.03 1.58 12.19
CA PHE A 181 -32.88 1.70 13.63
C PHE A 181 -31.63 2.47 14.06
N GLY A 182 -30.79 2.90 13.10
CA GLY A 182 -29.55 3.66 13.34
C GLY A 182 -28.29 2.81 13.57
N ASN A 183 -28.37 1.48 13.45
CA ASN A 183 -27.21 0.60 13.56
C ASN A 183 -26.35 0.67 12.31
N SER A 184 -25.05 0.48 12.46
CA SER A 184 -24.12 0.39 11.32
C SER A 184 -24.35 -0.90 10.55
N LYS A 185 -24.34 -0.81 9.21
CA LYS A 185 -24.35 -1.98 8.32
C LYS A 185 -22.96 -2.53 8.03
N ALA A 186 -21.93 -2.09 8.76
CA ALA A 186 -20.57 -2.60 8.58
C ALA A 186 -20.53 -4.10 8.95
N PRO A 187 -19.93 -4.96 8.10
CA PRO A 187 -19.90 -6.41 8.35
C PRO A 187 -18.92 -6.80 9.48
N LEU A 188 -18.09 -5.87 9.92
CA LEU A 188 -17.04 -6.09 10.91
C LEU A 188 -17.13 -5.06 12.03
N LYS A 189 -16.73 -5.48 13.22
CA LYS A 189 -16.60 -4.63 14.41
C LYS A 189 -15.15 -4.62 14.87
N ALA A 190 -14.62 -3.43 15.14
CA ALA A 190 -13.26 -3.30 15.66
C ALA A 190 -13.15 -3.92 17.06
N VAL A 191 -12.21 -4.85 17.24
CA VAL A 191 -11.87 -5.42 18.56
C VAL A 191 -11.08 -4.39 19.38
N ASN A 192 -10.22 -3.61 18.73
CA ASN A 192 -9.44 -2.56 19.37
C ASN A 192 -9.63 -1.22 18.62
N ARG A 193 -9.86 -0.14 19.39
CA ARG A 193 -10.07 1.22 18.82
C ARG A 193 -8.79 1.79 18.16
N LYS A 194 -7.64 1.56 18.80
CA LYS A 194 -6.32 2.00 18.32
C LYS A 194 -5.58 0.80 17.75
N PRO A 195 -4.75 1.00 16.69
CA PRO A 195 -3.91 -0.09 16.22
C PRO A 195 -2.91 -0.52 17.31
N ILE A 196 -2.56 -1.78 17.30
CA ILE A 196 -1.44 -2.30 18.10
C ILE A 196 -0.16 -1.94 17.35
N LEU A 197 0.78 -1.34 18.06
CA LEU A 197 2.08 -0.92 17.53
C LEU A 197 3.18 -1.89 17.99
N PRO A 198 4.28 -2.03 17.22
CA PRO A 198 5.41 -2.84 17.65
C PRO A 198 6.05 -2.26 18.90
N GLN A 199 6.59 -3.15 19.74
CA GLN A 199 7.35 -2.73 20.92
C GLN A 199 8.76 -2.25 20.53
N GLU A 200 9.40 -1.47 21.40
CA GLU A 200 10.76 -0.97 21.15
C GLU A 200 11.77 -2.10 20.94
N SER A 201 11.63 -3.20 21.67
CA SER A 201 12.45 -4.40 21.52
C SER A 201 12.30 -5.04 20.13
N GLU A 202 11.10 -5.06 19.59
CA GLU A 202 10.84 -5.55 18.23
C GLU A 202 11.44 -4.60 17.19
N ILE A 203 11.28 -3.29 17.34
CA ILE A 203 11.87 -2.29 16.44
C ILE A 203 13.41 -2.35 16.47
N ALA A 204 14.01 -2.60 17.64
CA ALA A 204 15.44 -2.76 17.78
C ALA A 204 15.95 -4.00 17.04
N ALA A 205 15.22 -5.12 17.10
CA ALA A 205 15.56 -6.35 16.39
C ALA A 205 15.23 -6.29 14.89
N ASN A 206 14.14 -5.59 14.52
CA ASN A 206 13.67 -5.43 13.15
C ASN A 206 13.21 -4.00 12.89
N THR A 207 14.10 -3.17 12.37
CA THR A 207 13.81 -1.75 12.08
C THR A 207 12.70 -1.53 11.07
N ARG A 208 12.37 -2.53 10.24
CA ARG A 208 11.25 -2.49 9.27
C ARG A 208 9.89 -2.54 9.95
N ALA A 209 9.82 -3.11 11.17
CA ALA A 209 8.58 -3.13 11.95
C ALA A 209 8.15 -1.73 12.45
N ARG A 210 9.03 -0.73 12.43
CA ARG A 210 8.77 0.62 13.00
C ARG A 210 7.44 1.24 12.56
N SER A 211 7.03 1.03 11.31
CA SER A 211 5.81 1.60 10.75
C SER A 211 4.60 0.67 10.82
N ALA A 212 4.79 -0.53 11.35
CA ALA A 212 3.74 -1.55 11.42
C ALA A 212 2.59 -1.10 12.32
N LYS A 213 1.37 -1.39 11.88
CA LYS A 213 0.14 -1.18 12.63
C LYS A 213 -0.76 -2.39 12.46
N LEU A 214 -1.05 -3.08 13.55
CA LEU A 214 -1.94 -4.23 13.56
C LEU A 214 -3.35 -3.81 13.98
N ARG A 215 -4.34 -4.17 13.15
CA ARG A 215 -5.77 -3.99 13.44
C ARG A 215 -6.47 -5.33 13.50
N ILE A 216 -7.39 -5.45 14.47
CA ILE A 216 -8.20 -6.64 14.67
C ILE A 216 -9.67 -6.24 14.59
N ALA A 217 -10.43 -6.99 13.81
CA ALA A 217 -11.87 -6.87 13.72
C ALA A 217 -12.53 -8.25 13.82
N GLU A 218 -13.77 -8.26 14.23
CA GLU A 218 -14.61 -9.44 14.37
C GLU A 218 -15.81 -9.33 13.44
N LYS A 219 -16.20 -10.44 12.82
CA LYS A 219 -17.44 -10.54 12.05
C LYS A 219 -18.62 -10.47 13.00
N GLU A 220 -19.52 -9.51 12.80
CA GLU A 220 -20.75 -9.42 13.57
C GLU A 220 -21.68 -10.60 13.26
N GLU A 221 -22.47 -11.00 14.27
CA GLU A 221 -23.59 -11.92 14.07
C GLU A 221 -24.70 -11.17 13.33
N GLU A 222 -25.32 -11.81 12.33
CA GLU A 222 -26.46 -11.27 11.60
C GLU A 222 -27.72 -11.26 12.48
#